data_60aeda83e2709f8df653c27ee9ae4585
#
_entry.id   60aeda83e2709f8df653c27ee9ae4585
#
_cell.length_a   1.000
_cell.length_b   1.000
_cell.length_c   1.000
_cell.angle_alpha   90.00
_cell.angle_beta   90.00
_cell.angle_gamma   90.00
#
_symmetry.space_group_name_H-M   'P 1'
#
loop_
_entity.id
_entity.type
_entity.pdbx_description
1 polymer ?
#
loop_
_entity_poly.entity_id
_entity_poly.type
_entity_poly.pdbx_seq_one_letter_code
_entity_poly.pdbx_strand_id
1 'polypeptide(L)'
;AASDVYKRQVELKAQLQDTTGQKRVRIIKKLEVIESFRLSGNKPEWMILDAIPVIPPEIRPMVQLDGGRFATSDLNDLYRRVINRNNRLKRLLDLGAPDIIVRNEKRMLQEAVDALIDNGRRGRPVTGPGNRALKSLSDMLKGKQGRFRQNLLGKRVDYSGRSVIVVGPELKIYQCGLPKEMAIELFKPFVMKKLVEDGLAHNIKSAKRMVERLQTEVWDILEEVIREHPVMLNRA
;
A
#
# COMPACT_ATOMS: atom_id res chain seq x y z
N ALA A 1 -14.68 28.40 -16.43
CA ALA A 1 -14.75 27.78 -15.10
C ALA A 1 -13.76 28.38 -14.10
N ALA A 2 -12.43 28.34 -14.32
CA ALA A 2 -11.46 28.94 -13.35
C ALA A 2 -11.58 30.46 -13.29
N SER A 3 -11.79 31.14 -14.41
CA SER A 3 -12.06 32.60 -14.48
C SER A 3 -13.31 33.01 -13.69
N ASP A 4 -14.30 32.12 -13.63
CA ASP A 4 -15.56 32.36 -12.91
C ASP A 4 -15.38 32.31 -11.40
N VAL A 5 -14.47 31.48 -10.88
CA VAL A 5 -14.18 31.38 -9.44
C VAL A 5 -13.58 32.68 -8.92
N TYR A 6 -12.67 33.30 -9.67
CA TYR A 6 -12.04 34.59 -9.26
C TYR A 6 -13.01 35.74 -9.40
N LYS A 7 -13.84 35.80 -10.45
CA LYS A 7 -14.93 36.78 -10.57
C LYS A 7 -15.89 36.67 -9.40
N ARG A 8 -16.24 35.40 -9.03
CA ARG A 8 -17.11 35.09 -7.88
C ARG A 8 -16.54 35.62 -6.56
N GLN A 9 -15.21 35.67 -6.41
CA GLN A 9 -14.56 36.22 -5.22
C GLN A 9 -14.90 37.71 -5.03
N VAL A 10 -14.81 38.47 -6.10
CA VAL A 10 -15.11 39.95 -6.07
C VAL A 10 -16.58 40.15 -5.69
N GLU A 11 -17.49 39.42 -6.31
CA GLU A 11 -18.91 39.49 -5.99
C GLU A 11 -19.22 39.13 -4.52
N LEU A 12 -18.60 38.04 -4.01
CA LEU A 12 -18.79 37.63 -2.63
C LEU A 12 -18.18 38.60 -1.62
N LYS A 13 -17.06 39.29 -1.95
CA LYS A 13 -16.50 40.36 -1.12
C LYS A 13 -17.42 41.54 -1.05
N ALA A 14 -18.01 41.95 -2.17
CA ALA A 14 -19.03 43.00 -2.19
C ALA A 14 -20.26 42.63 -1.35
N GLN A 15 -20.80 41.40 -1.53
CA GLN A 15 -21.94 40.93 -0.76
C GLN A 15 -21.67 40.84 0.74
N LEU A 16 -20.40 40.64 1.15
CA LEU A 16 -20.03 40.53 2.57
C LEU A 16 -20.22 41.87 3.32
N GLN A 17 -20.11 43.01 2.63
CA GLN A 17 -20.28 44.32 3.22
C GLN A 17 -21.75 44.59 3.57
N ASP A 18 -22.67 44.08 2.75
CA ASP A 18 -24.11 44.35 2.87
C ASP A 18 -24.88 43.28 3.65
N THR A 19 -24.24 42.18 4.06
CA THR A 19 -24.93 41.06 4.69
C THR A 19 -24.55 40.83 6.16
N THR A 20 -25.56 40.55 6.98
CA THR A 20 -25.43 40.26 8.41
C THR A 20 -25.94 38.85 8.77
N GLY A 21 -25.65 38.36 9.98
CA GLY A 21 -26.17 37.13 10.52
C GLY A 21 -25.67 35.84 9.81
N GLN A 22 -26.52 34.83 9.71
CA GLN A 22 -26.13 33.51 9.14
C GLN A 22 -25.71 33.54 7.66
N LYS A 23 -26.23 34.51 6.90
CA LYS A 23 -25.82 34.68 5.49
C LYS A 23 -24.36 35.10 5.41
N ARG A 24 -23.90 35.99 6.29
CA ARG A 24 -22.51 36.42 6.39
C ARG A 24 -21.57 35.28 6.66
N VAL A 25 -21.91 34.37 7.61
CA VAL A 25 -21.11 33.19 7.94
C VAL A 25 -20.96 32.26 6.73
N ARG A 26 -22.04 32.05 5.97
CA ARG A 26 -21.99 31.24 4.75
C ARG A 26 -21.12 31.84 3.66
N ILE A 27 -21.12 33.16 3.51
CA ILE A 27 -20.27 33.88 2.54
C ILE A 27 -18.80 33.77 2.96
N ILE A 28 -18.49 33.93 4.24
CA ILE A 28 -17.12 33.82 4.76
C ILE A 28 -16.55 32.42 4.46
N LYS A 29 -17.31 31.33 4.76
CA LYS A 29 -16.88 29.96 4.45
C LYS A 29 -16.63 29.74 2.95
N LYS A 30 -17.42 30.33 2.07
CA LYS A 30 -17.20 30.25 0.63
C LYS A 30 -15.97 31.02 0.19
N LEU A 31 -15.76 32.21 0.75
CA LEU A 31 -14.58 33.03 0.48
C LEU A 31 -13.28 32.35 0.94
N GLU A 32 -13.30 31.71 2.10
CA GLU A 32 -12.16 30.96 2.63
C GLU A 32 -11.71 29.86 1.66
N VAL A 33 -12.64 29.09 1.10
CA VAL A 33 -12.33 28.05 0.09
C VAL A 33 -11.75 28.69 -1.18
N ILE A 34 -12.35 29.78 -1.67
CA ILE A 34 -11.89 30.47 -2.89
C ILE A 34 -10.49 31.07 -2.68
N GLU A 35 -10.24 31.69 -1.52
CA GLU A 35 -8.92 32.21 -1.19
C GLU A 35 -7.86 31.15 -1.04
N SER A 36 -8.21 29.99 -0.46
CA SER A 36 -7.32 28.83 -0.38
C SER A 36 -6.88 28.35 -1.77
N PHE A 37 -7.81 28.29 -2.74
CA PHE A 37 -7.45 28.00 -4.14
C PHE A 37 -6.54 29.06 -4.74
N ARG A 38 -6.81 30.32 -4.50
CA ARG A 38 -6.01 31.41 -5.02
C ARG A 38 -4.59 31.42 -4.47
N LEU A 39 -4.43 31.21 -3.16
CA LEU A 39 -3.14 31.25 -2.48
C LEU A 39 -2.30 29.99 -2.83
N SER A 40 -2.93 28.84 -2.97
CA SER A 40 -2.24 27.60 -3.34
C SER A 40 -1.86 27.50 -4.81
N GLY A 41 -2.42 28.35 -5.68
CA GLY A 41 -2.23 28.28 -7.13
C GLY A 41 -2.93 27.08 -7.80
N ASN A 42 -3.68 26.31 -7.04
CA ASN A 42 -4.44 25.16 -7.56
C ASN A 42 -5.67 25.64 -8.33
N LYS A 43 -5.92 25.02 -9.48
CA LYS A 43 -7.12 25.31 -10.28
C LYS A 43 -8.26 24.40 -9.85
N PRO A 44 -9.48 24.94 -9.61
CA PRO A 44 -10.64 24.13 -9.22
C PRO A 44 -10.99 23.03 -10.22
N GLU A 45 -10.73 23.24 -11.50
CA GLU A 45 -10.94 22.28 -12.59
C GLU A 45 -10.09 21.00 -12.43
N TRP A 46 -8.96 21.05 -11.72
CA TRP A 46 -8.14 19.87 -11.44
C TRP A 46 -8.80 18.86 -10.48
N MET A 47 -9.87 19.27 -9.80
CA MET A 47 -10.68 18.36 -8.98
C MET A 47 -11.59 17.44 -9.79
N ILE A 48 -11.73 17.70 -11.09
CA ILE A 48 -12.53 16.90 -12.03
C ILE A 48 -11.56 16.17 -12.95
N LEU A 49 -11.70 14.85 -13.00
CA LEU A 49 -10.88 14.00 -13.85
C LEU A 49 -11.55 13.83 -15.21
N ASP A 50 -10.90 14.27 -16.28
CA ASP A 50 -11.31 14.01 -17.65
C ASP A 50 -10.84 12.63 -18.14
N ALA A 51 -9.70 12.17 -17.62
CA ALA A 51 -9.14 10.86 -17.90
C ALA A 51 -8.69 10.18 -16.61
N ILE A 52 -8.92 8.88 -16.48
CA ILE A 52 -8.48 8.10 -15.35
C ILE A 52 -7.14 7.46 -15.66
N PRO A 53 -6.07 7.73 -14.86
CA PRO A 53 -4.79 7.09 -15.06
C PRO A 53 -4.88 5.59 -14.77
N VAL A 54 -4.25 4.79 -15.61
CA VAL A 54 -4.13 3.34 -15.44
C VAL A 54 -2.72 3.03 -15.00
N ILE A 55 -2.57 2.37 -13.86
CA ILE A 55 -1.25 1.96 -13.37
C ILE A 55 -0.65 0.86 -14.24
N PRO A 56 0.68 0.76 -14.34
CA PRO A 56 1.37 -0.27 -15.11
C PRO A 56 0.96 -1.69 -14.69
N PRO A 57 0.96 -2.67 -15.62
CA PRO A 57 0.56 -4.05 -15.33
C PRO A 57 1.44 -4.75 -14.29
N GLU A 58 2.70 -4.36 -14.14
CA GLU A 58 3.63 -4.91 -13.16
C GLU A 58 3.15 -4.67 -11.70
N ILE A 59 2.43 -3.56 -11.45
CA ILE A 59 1.90 -3.23 -10.11
C ILE A 59 0.54 -3.92 -9.85
N ARG A 60 -0.12 -4.43 -10.90
CA ARG A 60 -1.37 -5.18 -10.84
C ARG A 60 -1.28 -6.52 -11.56
N PRO A 61 -0.37 -7.40 -11.16
CA PRO A 61 -0.03 -8.60 -11.91
C PRO A 61 -1.20 -9.57 -12.00
N MET A 62 -1.20 -10.32 -13.11
CA MET A 62 -2.01 -11.51 -13.30
C MET A 62 -1.07 -12.71 -13.40
N VAL A 63 -1.12 -13.62 -12.44
CA VAL A 63 -0.23 -14.76 -12.34
C VAL A 63 -1.00 -16.04 -12.58
N GLN A 64 -0.46 -16.92 -13.41
CA GLN A 64 -0.99 -18.25 -13.61
C GLN A 64 -0.58 -19.16 -12.45
N LEU A 65 -1.56 -19.77 -11.82
CA LEU A 65 -1.36 -20.80 -10.78
C LEU A 65 -1.30 -22.19 -11.39
N ASP A 66 -0.76 -23.13 -10.63
CA ASP A 66 -0.80 -24.54 -10.98
C ASP A 66 -2.24 -24.99 -11.23
N GLY A 67 -2.48 -25.72 -12.32
CA GLY A 67 -3.82 -26.14 -12.73
C GLY A 67 -4.57 -25.18 -13.64
N GLY A 68 -3.88 -24.20 -14.28
CA GLY A 68 -4.45 -23.33 -15.30
C GLY A 68 -5.37 -22.21 -14.78
N ARG A 69 -5.44 -22.00 -13.47
CA ARG A 69 -6.16 -20.88 -12.88
C ARG A 69 -5.30 -19.64 -12.85
N PHE A 70 -5.94 -18.46 -12.98
CA PHE A 70 -5.24 -17.18 -12.87
C PHE A 70 -5.58 -16.51 -11.53
N ALA A 71 -4.55 -16.09 -10.81
CA ALA A 71 -4.69 -15.15 -9.70
C ALA A 71 -4.48 -13.73 -10.25
N THR A 72 -5.44 -12.86 -10.03
CA THR A 72 -5.39 -11.48 -10.50
C THR A 72 -5.50 -10.50 -9.34
N SER A 73 -4.91 -9.33 -9.51
CA SER A 73 -5.09 -8.23 -8.56
C SER A 73 -6.53 -7.73 -8.59
N ASP A 74 -7.07 -7.36 -7.42
CA ASP A 74 -8.41 -6.77 -7.30
C ASP A 74 -8.57 -5.50 -8.16
N LEU A 75 -7.48 -4.76 -8.40
CA LEU A 75 -7.48 -3.57 -9.25
C LEU A 75 -7.88 -3.87 -10.68
N ASN A 76 -7.50 -5.02 -11.23
CA ASN A 76 -7.89 -5.41 -12.59
C ASN A 76 -9.41 -5.55 -12.71
N ASP A 77 -10.08 -6.07 -11.69
CA ASP A 77 -11.54 -6.16 -11.67
C ASP A 77 -12.21 -4.78 -11.56
N LEU A 78 -11.65 -3.90 -10.73
CA LEU A 78 -12.15 -2.53 -10.60
C LEU A 78 -11.97 -1.73 -11.90
N TYR A 79 -10.81 -1.81 -12.56
CA TYR A 79 -10.61 -1.19 -13.87
C TYR A 79 -11.56 -1.74 -14.93
N ARG A 80 -11.73 -3.06 -14.98
CA ARG A 80 -12.67 -3.71 -15.90
C ARG A 80 -14.09 -3.19 -15.72
N ARG A 81 -14.56 -2.99 -14.47
CA ARG A 81 -15.88 -2.42 -14.18
C ARG A 81 -16.01 -1.01 -14.73
N VAL A 82 -15.01 -0.16 -14.52
CA VAL A 82 -15.00 1.21 -15.07
C VAL A 82 -15.07 1.19 -16.61
N ILE A 83 -14.24 0.39 -17.27
CA ILE A 83 -14.23 0.29 -18.72
C ILE A 83 -15.57 -0.20 -19.28
N ASN A 84 -16.15 -1.24 -18.67
CA ASN A 84 -17.44 -1.77 -19.10
C ASN A 84 -18.58 -0.75 -18.97
N ARG A 85 -18.62 0.00 -17.85
CA ARG A 85 -19.59 1.08 -17.63
C ARG A 85 -19.41 2.22 -18.61
N ASN A 86 -18.16 2.62 -18.87
CA ASN A 86 -17.86 3.66 -19.84
C ASN A 86 -18.27 3.27 -21.27
N ASN A 87 -17.95 2.05 -21.69
CA ASN A 87 -18.34 1.55 -23.01
C ASN A 87 -19.87 1.45 -23.16
N ARG A 88 -20.55 1.04 -22.10
CA ARG A 88 -22.01 0.98 -22.08
C ARG A 88 -22.63 2.39 -22.18
N LEU A 89 -22.10 3.35 -21.41
CA LEU A 89 -22.55 4.73 -21.50
C LEU A 89 -22.35 5.31 -22.91
N LYS A 90 -21.19 5.07 -23.50
CA LYS A 90 -20.91 5.51 -24.88
C LYS A 90 -21.93 4.98 -25.87
N ARG A 91 -22.21 3.68 -25.83
CA ARG A 91 -23.24 3.06 -26.69
C ARG A 91 -24.63 3.65 -26.49
N LEU A 92 -25.03 3.95 -25.24
CA LEU A 92 -26.32 4.55 -24.96
C LEU A 92 -26.42 5.99 -25.51
N LEU A 93 -25.33 6.74 -25.45
CA LEU A 93 -25.27 8.08 -26.02
C LEU A 93 -25.33 8.03 -27.56
N ASP A 94 -24.59 7.10 -28.20
CA ASP A 94 -24.58 6.92 -29.65
C ASP A 94 -25.97 6.47 -30.20
N LEU A 95 -26.71 5.70 -29.39
CA LEU A 95 -28.06 5.23 -29.75
C LEU A 95 -29.16 6.25 -29.44
N GLY A 96 -28.84 7.41 -28.86
CA GLY A 96 -29.84 8.42 -28.48
C GLY A 96 -30.82 7.93 -27.40
N ALA A 97 -30.35 7.13 -26.44
CA ALA A 97 -31.20 6.58 -25.39
C ALA A 97 -31.86 7.67 -24.53
N PRO A 98 -33.04 7.40 -23.91
CA PRO A 98 -33.73 8.36 -23.04
C PRO A 98 -32.83 8.88 -21.91
N ASP A 99 -32.96 10.16 -21.59
CA ASP A 99 -32.15 10.87 -20.59
C ASP A 99 -32.12 10.19 -19.21
N ILE A 100 -33.22 9.57 -18.81
CA ILE A 100 -33.31 8.88 -17.52
C ILE A 100 -32.34 7.69 -17.45
N ILE A 101 -32.18 6.95 -18.55
CA ILE A 101 -31.27 5.80 -18.67
C ILE A 101 -29.83 6.31 -18.68
N VAL A 102 -29.55 7.35 -19.45
CA VAL A 102 -28.21 7.97 -19.55
C VAL A 102 -27.77 8.51 -18.19
N ARG A 103 -28.62 9.21 -17.47
CA ARG A 103 -28.31 9.72 -16.12
C ARG A 103 -28.02 8.59 -15.14
N ASN A 104 -28.77 7.50 -15.19
CA ASN A 104 -28.53 6.35 -14.34
C ASN A 104 -27.17 5.69 -14.65
N GLU A 105 -26.84 5.52 -15.95
CA GLU A 105 -25.53 4.94 -16.31
C GLU A 105 -24.35 5.85 -15.96
N LYS A 106 -24.50 7.19 -16.07
CA LYS A 106 -23.52 8.16 -15.58
C LYS A 106 -23.29 8.01 -14.08
N ARG A 107 -24.36 7.84 -13.29
CA ARG A 107 -24.25 7.57 -11.84
C ARG A 107 -23.52 6.27 -11.57
N MET A 108 -23.83 5.20 -12.30
CA MET A 108 -23.17 3.90 -12.14
C MET A 108 -21.69 3.93 -12.55
N LEU A 109 -21.33 4.73 -13.55
CA LEU A 109 -19.94 4.97 -13.91
C LEU A 109 -19.19 5.71 -12.79
N GLN A 110 -19.82 6.76 -12.23
CA GLN A 110 -19.24 7.48 -11.08
C GLN A 110 -19.03 6.55 -9.88
N GLU A 111 -19.99 5.69 -9.57
CA GLU A 111 -19.84 4.68 -8.51
C GLU A 111 -18.68 3.70 -8.76
N ALA A 112 -18.48 3.29 -10.01
CA ALA A 112 -17.36 2.43 -10.38
C ALA A 112 -16.00 3.13 -10.20
N VAL A 113 -15.91 4.41 -10.53
CA VAL A 113 -14.71 5.23 -10.34
C VAL A 113 -14.45 5.49 -8.84
N ASP A 114 -15.49 5.79 -8.08
CA ASP A 114 -15.39 5.96 -6.63
C ASP A 114 -14.84 4.68 -5.95
N ALA A 115 -15.33 3.51 -6.38
CA ALA A 115 -14.84 2.22 -5.90
C ALA A 115 -13.38 1.93 -6.29
N LEU A 116 -12.95 2.35 -7.46
CA LEU A 116 -11.55 2.21 -7.90
C LEU A 116 -10.60 3.03 -7.01
N ILE A 117 -10.99 4.25 -6.65
CA ILE A 117 -10.16 5.16 -5.87
C ILE A 117 -10.19 4.79 -4.38
N ASP A 118 -11.37 4.68 -3.78
CA ASP A 118 -11.55 4.33 -2.36
C ASP A 118 -12.85 3.53 -2.15
N ASN A 119 -12.73 2.20 -2.22
CA ASN A 119 -13.86 1.29 -2.13
C ASN A 119 -14.47 1.30 -0.73
N GLY A 120 -15.77 1.53 -0.64
CA GLY A 120 -16.52 1.57 0.62
C GLY A 120 -16.59 2.93 1.30
N ARG A 121 -15.99 3.98 0.72
CA ARG A 121 -16.13 5.35 1.24
C ARG A 121 -17.55 5.90 1.04
N ARG A 122 -18.19 5.55 -0.06
CA ARG A 122 -19.58 5.93 -0.40
C ARG A 122 -20.44 4.68 -0.52
N GLY A 123 -21.24 4.39 0.50
CA GLY A 123 -22.15 3.27 0.48
C GLY A 123 -21.50 1.90 0.71
N ARG A 124 -22.13 0.85 0.22
CA ARG A 124 -21.63 -0.52 0.36
C ARG A 124 -20.42 -0.75 -0.51
N PRO A 125 -19.35 -1.37 0.02
CA PRO A 125 -18.17 -1.68 -0.77
C PRO A 125 -18.51 -2.68 -1.87
N VAL A 126 -17.82 -2.55 -2.99
CA VAL A 126 -17.85 -3.54 -4.07
C VAL A 126 -17.11 -4.79 -3.61
N THR A 127 -17.76 -5.94 -3.70
CA THR A 127 -17.21 -7.23 -3.25
C THR A 127 -16.84 -8.13 -4.41
N GLY A 128 -15.89 -9.01 -4.18
CA GLY A 128 -15.49 -10.10 -5.06
C GLY A 128 -16.05 -11.46 -4.59
N PRO A 129 -15.49 -12.56 -5.08
CA PRO A 129 -15.85 -13.91 -4.63
C PRO A 129 -15.71 -14.04 -3.11
N GLY A 130 -16.66 -14.74 -2.47
CA GLY A 130 -16.68 -14.91 -1.02
C GLY A 130 -17.07 -13.67 -0.22
N ASN A 131 -17.75 -12.71 -0.83
CA ASN A 131 -18.24 -11.47 -0.22
C ASN A 131 -17.15 -10.58 0.40
N ARG A 132 -15.89 -10.78 0.02
CA ARG A 132 -14.75 -9.97 0.43
C ARG A 132 -14.73 -8.65 -0.33
N ALA A 133 -14.58 -7.51 0.37
CA ALA A 133 -14.41 -6.21 -0.26
C ALA A 133 -13.14 -6.19 -1.13
N LEU A 134 -13.24 -5.65 -2.35
CA LEU A 134 -12.11 -5.51 -3.25
C LEU A 134 -11.18 -4.39 -2.75
N LYS A 135 -9.87 -4.63 -2.87
CA LYS A 135 -8.83 -3.69 -2.44
C LYS A 135 -8.66 -2.58 -3.49
N SER A 136 -9.01 -1.35 -3.12
CA SER A 136 -8.91 -0.16 -3.97
C SER A 136 -7.50 0.45 -4.00
N LEU A 137 -7.28 1.47 -4.84
CA LEU A 137 -6.01 2.21 -4.89
C LEU A 137 -5.65 2.83 -3.53
N SER A 138 -6.63 3.41 -2.83
CA SER A 138 -6.45 3.98 -1.50
C SER A 138 -6.02 2.92 -0.49
N ASP A 139 -6.60 1.72 -0.54
CA ASP A 139 -6.28 0.61 0.35
C ASP A 139 -4.87 0.06 0.14
N MET A 140 -4.30 0.25 -1.03
CA MET A 140 -2.90 -0.09 -1.30
C MET A 140 -1.90 0.83 -0.58
N LEU A 141 -2.32 2.03 -0.22
CA LEU A 141 -1.46 3.05 0.39
C LEU A 141 -1.67 3.17 1.89
N LYS A 142 -2.92 3.06 2.36
CA LYS A 142 -3.31 3.27 3.76
C LYS A 142 -3.23 1.99 4.60
N GLY A 143 -3.18 2.17 5.92
CA GLY A 143 -3.25 1.09 6.91
C GLY A 143 -1.93 0.35 7.14
N LYS A 144 -1.97 -0.70 7.97
CA LYS A 144 -0.79 -1.50 8.35
C LYS A 144 -0.19 -2.26 7.17
N GLN A 145 -1.01 -2.67 6.22
CA GLN A 145 -0.61 -3.41 5.03
C GLN A 145 -0.45 -2.51 3.80
N GLY A 146 -0.58 -1.20 3.98
CA GLY A 146 -0.35 -0.23 2.93
C GLY A 146 1.13 -0.02 2.62
N ARG A 147 1.40 0.51 1.45
CA ARG A 147 2.76 0.70 0.93
C ARG A 147 3.63 1.53 1.87
N PHE A 148 3.08 2.58 2.49
CA PHE A 148 3.83 3.43 3.40
C PHE A 148 4.32 2.67 4.63
N ARG A 149 3.45 1.97 5.34
CA ARG A 149 3.81 1.30 6.59
C ARG A 149 4.52 -0.03 6.39
N GLN A 150 4.20 -0.76 5.33
CA GLN A 150 4.73 -2.10 5.10
C GLN A 150 6.05 -2.11 4.32
N ASN A 151 6.27 -1.16 3.40
CA ASN A 151 7.39 -1.21 2.46
C ASN A 151 8.30 0.02 2.51
N LEU A 152 7.84 1.18 2.99
CA LEU A 152 8.62 2.42 3.00
C LEU A 152 9.15 2.75 4.39
N LEU A 153 8.32 2.76 5.43
CA LEU A 153 8.75 3.03 6.80
C LEU A 153 9.49 1.86 7.45
N GLY A 154 9.33 0.67 6.92
CA GLY A 154 10.03 -0.52 7.36
C GLY A 154 10.03 -1.55 6.24
N LYS A 155 11.10 -2.32 6.14
CA LYS A 155 11.26 -3.42 5.17
C LYS A 155 11.61 -4.69 5.91
N ARG A 156 11.28 -5.83 5.32
CA ARG A 156 11.84 -7.11 5.77
C ARG A 156 13.31 -7.13 5.43
N VAL A 157 14.12 -7.52 6.38
CA VAL A 157 15.57 -7.60 6.23
C VAL A 157 16.03 -9.03 6.44
N ASP A 158 17.15 -9.39 5.80
CA ASP A 158 17.81 -10.67 6.01
C ASP A 158 18.47 -10.71 7.40
N TYR A 159 18.84 -11.91 7.84
CA TYR A 159 19.46 -12.15 9.15
C TYR A 159 18.62 -11.61 10.31
N SER A 160 17.33 -11.77 10.21
CA SER A 160 16.36 -11.42 11.25
C SER A 160 15.34 -12.53 11.42
N GLY A 161 14.80 -12.66 12.63
CA GLY A 161 13.83 -13.68 12.94
C GLY A 161 12.81 -13.21 13.96
N ARG A 162 11.74 -13.96 14.12
CA ARG A 162 10.70 -13.70 15.11
C ARG A 162 10.33 -15.00 15.81
N SER A 163 10.28 -14.96 17.13
CA SER A 163 9.88 -16.11 17.93
C SER A 163 9.11 -15.69 19.18
N VAL A 164 8.57 -16.66 19.88
CA VAL A 164 7.91 -16.46 21.16
C VAL A 164 8.98 -16.22 22.24
N ILE A 165 8.71 -15.31 23.17
CA ILE A 165 9.57 -15.01 24.30
C ILE A 165 9.10 -15.82 25.51
N VAL A 166 10.03 -16.55 26.11
CA VAL A 166 9.80 -17.33 27.33
C VAL A 166 10.81 -16.93 28.41
N VAL A 167 10.54 -17.27 29.66
CA VAL A 167 11.47 -17.02 30.77
C VAL A 167 12.68 -17.96 30.68
N GLY A 168 13.86 -17.43 31.05
CA GLY A 168 15.11 -18.18 31.14
C GLY A 168 15.82 -17.86 32.46
N PRO A 169 15.47 -18.55 33.58
CA PRO A 169 15.97 -18.21 34.89
C PRO A 169 17.48 -18.40 35.05
N GLU A 170 18.10 -19.21 34.24
CA GLU A 170 19.53 -19.50 34.23
C GLU A 170 20.37 -18.43 33.49
N LEU A 171 19.71 -17.56 32.70
CA LEU A 171 20.39 -16.57 31.89
C LEU A 171 20.69 -15.30 32.70
N LYS A 172 21.87 -14.72 32.46
CA LYS A 172 22.23 -13.42 32.99
C LYS A 172 21.43 -12.32 32.27
N ILE A 173 21.32 -11.14 32.86
CA ILE A 173 20.51 -10.03 32.35
C ILE A 173 20.89 -9.56 30.96
N TYR A 174 22.14 -9.76 30.57
CA TYR A 174 22.67 -9.43 29.23
C TYR A 174 22.69 -10.62 28.27
N GLN A 175 22.16 -11.77 28.64
CA GLN A 175 22.12 -12.98 27.82
C GLN A 175 20.70 -13.26 27.35
N CYS A 176 20.61 -13.78 26.13
CA CYS A 176 19.38 -14.35 25.59
C CYS A 176 19.67 -15.73 25.00
N GLY A 177 18.72 -16.64 25.17
CA GLY A 177 18.77 -17.94 24.52
C GLY A 177 18.05 -17.91 23.17
N LEU A 178 18.70 -18.37 22.11
CA LEU A 178 18.12 -18.51 20.80
C LEU A 178 18.02 -19.97 20.39
N PRO A 179 16.97 -20.39 19.66
CA PRO A 179 16.96 -21.71 19.03
C PRO A 179 18.16 -21.85 18.09
N LYS A 180 18.82 -23.02 18.12
CA LYS A 180 20.03 -23.27 17.32
C LYS A 180 19.83 -23.04 15.83
N GLU A 181 18.69 -23.45 15.29
CA GLU A 181 18.34 -23.26 13.88
C GLU A 181 18.18 -21.77 13.51
N MET A 182 17.61 -20.97 14.39
CA MET A 182 17.55 -19.51 14.18
C MET A 182 18.94 -18.88 14.27
N ALA A 183 19.75 -19.30 15.24
CA ALA A 183 21.10 -18.76 15.39
C ALA A 183 21.95 -19.01 14.14
N ILE A 184 21.90 -20.18 13.56
CA ILE A 184 22.65 -20.51 12.32
C ILE A 184 22.27 -19.60 11.15
N GLU A 185 20.97 -19.31 10.97
CA GLU A 185 20.54 -18.42 9.88
C GLU A 185 20.90 -16.96 10.15
N LEU A 186 20.86 -16.51 11.41
CA LEU A 186 21.26 -15.14 11.78
C LEU A 186 22.76 -14.90 11.57
N PHE A 187 23.59 -15.88 11.96
CA PHE A 187 25.05 -15.76 11.90
C PHE A 187 25.68 -16.41 10.65
N LYS A 188 24.89 -16.84 9.69
CA LYS A 188 25.32 -17.55 8.48
C LYS A 188 26.54 -16.94 7.78
N PRO A 189 26.62 -15.61 7.52
CA PRO A 189 27.79 -15.01 6.88
C PRO A 189 29.06 -15.18 7.68
N PHE A 190 28.99 -14.97 8.99
CA PHE A 190 30.12 -15.05 9.89
C PHE A 190 30.65 -16.48 10.04
N VAL A 191 29.73 -17.43 10.16
CA VAL A 191 30.04 -18.86 10.19
C VAL A 191 30.70 -19.31 8.88
N MET A 192 30.13 -18.91 7.72
CA MET A 192 30.74 -19.23 6.44
C MET A 192 32.15 -18.63 6.26
N LYS A 193 32.34 -17.39 6.72
CA LYS A 193 33.64 -16.73 6.71
C LYS A 193 34.67 -17.55 7.51
N LYS A 194 34.31 -17.88 8.75
CA LYS A 194 35.21 -18.58 9.67
C LYS A 194 35.51 -20.01 9.23
N LEU A 195 34.53 -20.75 8.65
CA LEU A 195 34.76 -22.06 8.03
C LEU A 195 35.82 -22.03 6.94
N VAL A 196 35.92 -20.95 6.19
CA VAL A 196 36.94 -20.79 5.15
C VAL A 196 38.29 -20.38 5.75
N GLU A 197 38.30 -19.47 6.75
CA GLU A 197 39.52 -19.01 7.44
C GLU A 197 40.20 -20.14 8.19
N ASP A 198 39.47 -21.01 8.84
CA ASP A 198 39.97 -22.17 9.57
C ASP A 198 40.35 -23.37 8.64
N GLY A 199 40.14 -23.20 7.33
CA GLY A 199 40.52 -24.20 6.33
C GLY A 199 39.58 -25.43 6.27
N LEU A 200 38.46 -25.42 6.99
CA LEU A 200 37.48 -26.50 6.98
C LEU A 200 36.67 -26.53 5.66
N ALA A 201 36.55 -25.40 5.03
CA ALA A 201 35.94 -25.28 3.71
C ALA A 201 36.89 -24.62 2.70
N HIS A 202 37.05 -25.24 1.53
CA HIS A 202 37.92 -24.72 0.49
C HIS A 202 37.41 -23.41 -0.17
N ASN A 203 36.11 -23.17 -0.13
CA ASN A 203 35.52 -21.97 -0.71
C ASN A 203 34.13 -21.70 -0.08
N ILE A 204 33.61 -20.48 -0.31
CA ILE A 204 32.29 -20.04 0.21
C ILE A 204 31.16 -21.00 -0.20
N LYS A 205 31.24 -21.59 -1.41
CA LYS A 205 30.21 -22.51 -1.91
C LYS A 205 30.20 -23.83 -1.13
N SER A 206 31.39 -24.31 -0.75
CA SER A 206 31.55 -25.47 0.12
C SER A 206 31.06 -25.16 1.55
N ALA A 207 31.47 -24.01 2.12
CA ALA A 207 31.01 -23.55 3.42
C ALA A 207 29.47 -23.44 3.49
N LYS A 208 28.84 -22.89 2.47
CA LYS A 208 27.37 -22.82 2.38
C LYS A 208 26.72 -24.18 2.44
N ARG A 209 27.25 -25.17 1.73
CA ARG A 209 26.73 -26.55 1.77
C ARG A 209 26.91 -27.21 3.14
N MET A 210 28.02 -26.94 3.83
CA MET A 210 28.26 -27.45 5.19
C MET A 210 27.23 -26.88 6.17
N VAL A 211 26.95 -25.58 6.09
CA VAL A 211 25.92 -24.90 6.90
C VAL A 211 24.52 -25.44 6.59
N GLU A 212 24.17 -25.59 5.32
CA GLU A 212 22.86 -26.15 4.90
C GLU A 212 22.67 -27.61 5.34
N ARG A 213 23.75 -28.38 5.48
CA ARG A 213 23.72 -29.77 5.96
C ARG A 213 23.84 -29.90 7.48
N LEU A 214 24.00 -28.79 8.20
CA LEU A 214 24.12 -28.72 9.65
C LEU A 214 25.21 -29.67 10.20
N GLN A 215 26.40 -29.67 9.57
CA GLN A 215 27.51 -30.53 9.97
C GLN A 215 27.98 -30.17 11.39
N THR A 216 28.63 -31.12 12.08
CA THR A 216 29.02 -31.00 13.49
C THR A 216 29.94 -29.81 13.71
N GLU A 217 30.87 -29.60 12.83
CA GLU A 217 31.87 -28.53 12.86
C GLU A 217 31.26 -27.12 12.80
N VAL A 218 30.07 -27.02 12.18
CA VAL A 218 29.34 -25.76 12.07
C VAL A 218 28.85 -25.27 13.44
N TRP A 219 28.51 -26.20 14.33
CA TRP A 219 28.03 -25.86 15.69
C TRP A 219 29.14 -25.31 16.57
N ASP A 220 30.35 -25.86 16.48
CA ASP A 220 31.51 -25.42 17.24
C ASP A 220 31.91 -24.00 16.82
N ILE A 221 31.94 -23.76 15.52
CA ILE A 221 32.20 -22.42 14.96
C ILE A 221 31.08 -21.45 15.32
N LEU A 222 29.83 -21.87 15.31
CA LEU A 222 28.71 -21.01 15.70
C LEU A 222 28.84 -20.57 17.15
N GLU A 223 29.24 -21.44 18.06
CA GLU A 223 29.47 -21.09 19.45
C GLU A 223 30.56 -20.01 19.62
N GLU A 224 31.63 -20.11 18.83
CA GLU A 224 32.69 -19.14 18.86
C GLU A 224 32.23 -17.77 18.29
N VAL A 225 31.55 -17.78 17.14
CA VAL A 225 31.02 -16.57 16.51
C VAL A 225 30.03 -15.82 17.39
N ILE A 226 29.15 -16.52 18.12
CA ILE A 226 28.15 -15.92 19.00
C ILE A 226 28.81 -15.13 20.15
N ARG A 227 29.99 -15.53 20.61
CA ARG A 227 30.70 -14.81 21.70
C ARG A 227 31.12 -13.41 21.29
N GLU A 228 31.43 -13.21 20.01
CA GLU A 228 31.94 -11.94 19.48
C GLU A 228 30.83 -11.05 18.89
N HIS A 229 29.68 -11.62 18.54
CA HIS A 229 28.63 -10.93 17.81
C HIS A 229 27.32 -10.89 18.61
N PRO A 230 26.99 -9.74 19.24
CA PRO A 230 25.73 -9.58 19.95
C PRO A 230 24.52 -9.50 18.98
N VAL A 231 23.35 -9.91 19.46
CA VAL A 231 22.08 -9.74 18.74
C VAL A 231 21.30 -8.55 19.26
N MET A 232 20.56 -7.90 18.39
CA MET A 232 19.62 -6.85 18.80
C MET A 232 18.24 -7.46 18.98
N LEU A 233 17.69 -7.30 20.18
CA LEU A 233 16.34 -7.74 20.51
C LEU A 233 15.37 -6.56 20.37
N ASN A 234 14.23 -6.81 19.74
CA ASN A 234 13.13 -5.86 19.65
C ASN A 234 11.85 -6.51 20.14
N ARG A 235 11.18 -5.87 21.09
CA ARG A 235 9.85 -6.25 21.56
C ARG A 235 8.82 -5.26 21.00
N ALA A 236 7.71 -5.77 20.48
CA ALA A 236 6.57 -4.97 20.04
C ALA A 236 5.72 -4.51 21.24
#